data_6193fe03a727e21ee65a28b761080da2
#
_entry.id   6193fe03a727e21ee65a28b761080da2
#
_cell.length_a   1.000
_cell.length_b   1.000
_cell.length_c   1.000
_cell.angle_alpha   90.00
_cell.angle_beta   90.00
_cell.angle_gamma   90.00
#
_symmetry.space_group_name_H-M   'P 1'
#
loop_
_entity.id
_entity.type
_entity.pdbx_description
1 polymer ?
#
loop_
_entity_poly.entity_id
_entity_poly.type
_entity_poly.pdbx_seq_one_letter_code
_entity_poly.pdbx_strand_id
1 'polypeptide(L)'
;MSLQAEYGLGVSELCAMSKRGEKIACLTAYDASFAQVLDQAGVDIILVGDSLGMVIQGHDSTVSVSMEDMIYHSACVSSISKRALVLVDMPFMSYSNIDQALFNATRLMQEGGAQMVKLEATERQSEIVAEMSACGIPVCAHLGLRPQYIHKLGGYQRQGQDSESAEQILQ
;
A
#
# COMPACT_ATOMS: atom_id res chain seq x y z
N MET A 1 -19.47 -24.24 -4.11
CA MET A 1 -18.70 -23.24 -3.32
C MET A 1 -17.79 -22.55 -4.31
N SER A 2 -17.87 -21.21 -4.43
CA SER A 2 -17.01 -20.47 -5.36
C SER A 2 -15.57 -20.47 -4.83
N LEU A 3 -14.59 -20.53 -5.73
CA LEU A 3 -13.15 -20.42 -5.40
C LEU A 3 -12.83 -19.16 -4.56
N GLN A 4 -13.67 -18.13 -4.60
CA GLN A 4 -13.58 -16.90 -3.80
C GLN A 4 -13.65 -17.11 -2.29
N ALA A 5 -14.33 -18.17 -1.81
CA ALA A 5 -14.41 -18.43 -0.38
C ALA A 5 -13.10 -18.98 0.23
N GLU A 6 -12.16 -19.38 -0.61
CA GLU A 6 -10.91 -20.04 -0.19
C GLU A 6 -9.71 -19.07 -0.13
N TYR A 7 -9.76 -17.93 -0.89
CA TYR A 7 -8.60 -17.04 -1.07
C TYR A 7 -8.81 -15.60 -0.59
N GLY A 8 -9.97 -15.27 0.00
CA GLY A 8 -10.29 -13.89 0.39
C GLY A 8 -10.55 -12.95 -0.80
N LEU A 9 -10.53 -11.63 -0.55
CA LEU A 9 -10.71 -10.61 -1.59
C LEU A 9 -9.44 -10.43 -2.39
N GLY A 10 -9.58 -10.46 -3.73
CA GLY A 10 -8.52 -10.13 -4.66
C GLY A 10 -8.82 -8.83 -5.42
N VAL A 11 -7.82 -8.33 -6.17
CA VAL A 11 -7.94 -7.09 -6.98
C VAL A 11 -9.10 -7.15 -7.95
N SER A 12 -9.37 -8.30 -8.57
CA SER A 12 -10.48 -8.49 -9.52
C SER A 12 -11.84 -8.24 -8.85
N GLU A 13 -12.03 -8.69 -7.61
CA GLU A 13 -13.28 -8.46 -6.89
C GLU A 13 -13.41 -7.00 -6.46
N LEU A 14 -12.33 -6.37 -5.97
CA LEU A 14 -12.34 -4.93 -5.67
C LEU A 14 -12.70 -4.10 -6.91
N CYS A 15 -12.17 -4.45 -8.07
CA CYS A 15 -12.55 -3.82 -9.34
C CYS A 15 -14.05 -4.06 -9.68
N ALA A 16 -14.57 -5.25 -9.41
CA ALA A 16 -15.98 -5.56 -9.62
C ALA A 16 -16.88 -4.77 -8.66
N MET A 17 -16.52 -4.67 -7.38
CA MET A 17 -17.21 -3.82 -6.38
C MET A 17 -17.28 -2.36 -6.84
N SER A 18 -16.14 -1.80 -7.27
CA SER A 18 -16.08 -0.44 -7.79
C SER A 18 -17.02 -0.22 -8.99
N LYS A 19 -17.04 -1.16 -9.94
CA LYS A 19 -17.95 -1.10 -11.11
C LYS A 19 -19.43 -1.19 -10.73
N ARG A 20 -19.76 -1.89 -9.63
CA ARG A 20 -21.12 -1.95 -9.07
C ARG A 20 -21.48 -0.72 -8.23
N GLY A 21 -20.55 0.21 -8.01
CA GLY A 21 -20.74 1.38 -7.15
C GLY A 21 -20.71 1.06 -5.64
N GLU A 22 -20.24 -0.12 -5.27
CA GLU A 22 -20.06 -0.52 -3.88
C GLU A 22 -18.88 0.22 -3.25
N LYS A 23 -19.01 0.59 -1.98
CA LYS A 23 -17.93 1.24 -1.24
C LYS A 23 -16.94 0.19 -0.76
N ILE A 24 -15.65 0.48 -0.92
CA ILE A 24 -14.55 -0.35 -0.45
C ILE A 24 -14.02 0.27 0.85
N ALA A 25 -14.14 -0.48 1.95
CA ALA A 25 -13.62 -0.06 3.25
C ALA A 25 -12.13 -0.44 3.36
N CYS A 26 -11.27 0.57 3.57
CA CYS A 26 -9.84 0.38 3.77
C CYS A 26 -9.43 0.97 5.12
N LEU A 27 -8.85 0.15 6.00
CA LEU A 27 -8.34 0.57 7.31
C LEU A 27 -6.93 0.06 7.55
N THR A 28 -6.18 0.75 8.42
CA THR A 28 -4.82 0.35 8.78
C THR A 28 -4.79 -0.61 9.95
N ALA A 29 -3.90 -1.62 9.88
CA ALA A 29 -3.48 -2.42 11.02
C ALA A 29 -1.99 -2.74 10.90
N TYR A 30 -1.34 -2.98 12.06
CA TYR A 30 0.10 -3.22 12.14
C TYR A 30 0.44 -4.49 12.93
N ASP A 31 -0.55 -5.19 13.46
CA ASP A 31 -0.41 -6.42 14.24
C ASP A 31 -1.58 -7.37 14.00
N ALA A 32 -1.40 -8.62 14.44
CA ALA A 32 -2.40 -9.68 14.27
C ALA A 32 -3.72 -9.41 15.01
N SER A 33 -3.67 -8.74 16.18
CA SER A 33 -4.87 -8.52 17.01
C SER A 33 -5.83 -7.55 16.34
N PHE A 34 -5.32 -6.39 15.89
CA PHE A 34 -6.12 -5.43 15.15
C PHE A 34 -6.55 -5.96 13.78
N ALA A 35 -5.65 -6.65 13.06
CA ALA A 35 -6.00 -7.26 11.78
C ALA A 35 -7.16 -8.25 11.92
N GLN A 36 -7.18 -9.08 12.98
CA GLN A 36 -8.27 -10.01 13.24
C GLN A 36 -9.61 -9.30 13.45
N VAL A 37 -9.61 -8.21 14.22
CA VAL A 37 -10.83 -7.43 14.48
C VAL A 37 -11.37 -6.81 13.19
N LEU A 38 -10.48 -6.23 12.37
CA LEU A 38 -10.86 -5.61 11.10
C LEU A 38 -11.37 -6.64 10.08
N ASP A 39 -10.71 -7.78 9.97
CA ASP A 39 -11.11 -8.87 9.06
C ASP A 39 -12.49 -9.42 9.43
N GLN A 40 -12.74 -9.64 10.74
CA GLN A 40 -14.04 -10.08 11.27
C GLN A 40 -15.13 -9.01 11.11
N ALA A 41 -14.78 -7.73 11.17
CA ALA A 41 -15.71 -6.63 10.95
C ALA A 41 -16.09 -6.46 9.46
N GLY A 42 -15.44 -7.20 8.55
CA GLY A 42 -15.73 -7.18 7.12
C GLY A 42 -15.05 -6.04 6.35
N VAL A 43 -13.94 -5.51 6.84
CA VAL A 43 -13.10 -4.55 6.10
C VAL A 43 -12.58 -5.20 4.83
N ASP A 44 -12.57 -4.48 3.73
CA ASP A 44 -12.22 -5.03 2.41
C ASP A 44 -10.71 -5.01 2.15
N ILE A 45 -10.02 -3.98 2.64
CA ILE A 45 -8.57 -3.83 2.52
C ILE A 45 -7.98 -3.50 3.89
N ILE A 46 -6.97 -4.25 4.30
CA ILE A 46 -6.14 -3.89 5.45
C ILE A 46 -4.82 -3.34 4.91
N LEU A 47 -4.53 -2.07 5.23
CA LEU A 47 -3.31 -1.40 4.85
C LEU A 47 -2.26 -1.53 5.96
N VAL A 48 -1.10 -2.09 5.62
CA VAL A 48 0.11 -1.95 6.42
C VAL A 48 0.90 -0.77 5.86
N GLY A 49 0.69 0.42 6.44
CA GLY A 49 1.27 1.66 5.97
C GLY A 49 2.62 1.96 6.61
N ASP A 50 3.53 2.63 5.89
CA ASP A 50 4.80 3.12 6.45
C ASP A 50 4.61 4.21 7.52
N SER A 51 3.38 4.71 7.68
CA SER A 51 2.97 5.51 8.85
C SER A 51 3.18 4.77 10.19
N LEU A 52 3.41 3.44 10.18
CA LEU A 52 3.86 2.69 11.37
C LEU A 52 5.09 3.32 12.02
N GLY A 53 5.99 3.92 11.26
CA GLY A 53 7.13 4.67 11.78
C GLY A 53 6.73 5.75 12.77
N MET A 54 5.62 6.45 12.49
CA MET A 54 5.13 7.51 13.35
C MET A 54 4.25 6.97 14.50
N VAL A 55 3.30 6.07 14.19
CA VAL A 55 2.26 5.68 15.15
C VAL A 55 2.64 4.48 16.02
N ILE A 56 3.62 3.67 15.60
CA ILE A 56 4.10 2.50 16.34
C ILE A 56 5.52 2.73 16.87
N GLN A 57 6.44 3.22 16.01
CA GLN A 57 7.85 3.38 16.35
C GLN A 57 8.17 4.75 16.99
N GLY A 58 7.26 5.74 16.89
CA GLY A 58 7.42 7.07 17.48
C GLY A 58 8.39 7.99 16.73
N HIS A 59 8.62 7.73 15.44
CA HIS A 59 9.42 8.63 14.59
C HIS A 59 8.62 9.87 14.17
N ASP A 60 9.32 10.94 13.81
CA ASP A 60 8.70 12.18 13.33
C ASP A 60 8.17 12.07 11.87
N SER A 61 8.61 11.06 11.14
CA SER A 61 8.20 10.85 9.74
C SER A 61 8.28 9.37 9.35
N THR A 62 7.77 9.04 8.15
CA THR A 62 7.82 7.68 7.59
C THR A 62 9.19 7.33 6.97
N VAL A 63 10.08 8.30 6.82
CA VAL A 63 11.35 8.15 6.08
C VAL A 63 12.31 7.15 6.72
N SER A 64 12.21 6.95 8.04
CA SER A 64 13.08 6.04 8.80
C SER A 64 12.67 4.57 8.73
N VAL A 65 11.49 4.26 8.17
CA VAL A 65 10.96 2.90 8.13
C VAL A 65 11.76 2.05 7.14
N SER A 66 12.22 0.90 7.61
CA SER A 66 12.98 -0.05 6.80
C SER A 66 12.07 -1.06 6.06
N MET A 67 12.64 -1.78 5.09
CA MET A 67 11.96 -2.91 4.46
C MET A 67 11.67 -4.03 5.46
N GLU A 68 12.56 -4.26 6.40
CA GLU A 68 12.45 -5.26 7.47
C GLU A 68 11.27 -4.95 8.39
N ASP A 69 11.06 -3.68 8.75
CA ASP A 69 9.88 -3.26 9.53
C ASP A 69 8.58 -3.55 8.76
N MET A 70 8.55 -3.19 7.48
CA MET A 70 7.37 -3.40 6.65
C MET A 70 7.07 -4.90 6.48
N ILE A 71 8.07 -5.73 6.25
CA ILE A 71 7.93 -7.20 6.14
C ILE A 71 7.43 -7.78 7.46
N TYR A 72 8.02 -7.38 8.60
CA TYR A 72 7.60 -7.88 9.92
C TYR A 72 6.13 -7.57 10.21
N HIS A 73 5.72 -6.32 10.10
CA HIS A 73 4.34 -5.92 10.37
C HIS A 73 3.35 -6.51 9.36
N SER A 74 3.75 -6.60 8.08
CA SER A 74 2.96 -7.24 7.04
C SER A 74 2.74 -8.73 7.34
N ALA A 75 3.77 -9.47 7.74
CA ALA A 75 3.66 -10.88 8.12
C ALA A 75 2.72 -11.07 9.32
N CYS A 76 2.78 -10.18 10.32
CA CYS A 76 1.84 -10.21 11.45
C CYS A 76 0.38 -10.07 10.99
N VAL A 77 0.11 -9.12 10.09
CA VAL A 77 -1.24 -8.84 9.57
C VAL A 77 -1.72 -9.96 8.65
N SER A 78 -0.90 -10.38 7.69
CA SER A 78 -1.26 -11.38 6.68
C SER A 78 -1.53 -12.76 7.29
N SER A 79 -0.84 -13.11 8.38
CA SER A 79 -1.00 -14.42 9.05
C SER A 79 -2.43 -14.66 9.56
N ILE A 80 -3.18 -13.58 9.81
CA ILE A 80 -4.53 -13.67 10.40
C ILE A 80 -5.63 -13.22 9.43
N SER A 81 -5.31 -12.40 8.43
CA SER A 81 -6.28 -11.91 7.45
C SER A 81 -6.74 -13.05 6.54
N LYS A 82 -8.05 -13.31 6.51
CA LYS A 82 -8.64 -14.39 5.70
C LYS A 82 -9.53 -13.86 4.59
N ARG A 83 -10.19 -12.73 4.82
CA ARG A 83 -11.11 -12.10 3.87
C ARG A 83 -10.50 -10.84 3.24
N ALA A 84 -9.98 -9.93 4.05
CA ALA A 84 -9.47 -8.66 3.60
C ALA A 84 -8.20 -8.82 2.73
N LEU A 85 -8.11 -8.04 1.64
CA LEU A 85 -6.88 -7.93 0.88
C LEU A 85 -5.83 -7.18 1.70
N VAL A 86 -4.62 -7.74 1.81
CA VAL A 86 -3.50 -7.10 2.51
C VAL A 86 -2.70 -6.24 1.52
N LEU A 87 -2.79 -4.92 1.73
CA LEU A 87 -2.06 -3.88 0.97
C LEU A 87 -0.90 -3.37 1.81
N VAL A 88 0.31 -3.34 1.25
CA VAL A 88 1.53 -2.97 2.00
C VAL A 88 2.29 -1.85 1.32
N ASP A 89 2.66 -0.81 2.09
CA ASP A 89 3.47 0.28 1.58
C ASP A 89 4.91 -0.19 1.30
N MET A 90 5.44 0.24 0.17
CA MET A 90 6.87 0.23 -0.10
C MET A 90 7.50 1.45 0.59
N PRO A 91 8.42 1.26 1.56
CA PRO A 91 8.98 2.37 2.32
C PRO A 91 9.87 3.28 1.46
N PHE A 92 10.23 4.44 2.02
CA PHE A 92 11.05 5.45 1.35
C PHE A 92 12.29 4.84 0.69
N MET A 93 12.55 5.20 -0.58
CA MET A 93 13.68 4.75 -1.39
C MET A 93 13.74 3.24 -1.68
N SER A 94 12.74 2.44 -1.34
CA SER A 94 12.72 1.01 -1.67
C SER A 94 12.35 0.70 -3.13
N TYR A 95 11.99 1.73 -3.91
CA TYR A 95 11.57 1.65 -5.32
C TYR A 95 12.19 2.76 -6.18
N SER A 96 13.47 3.06 -5.96
CA SER A 96 14.18 4.13 -6.67
C SER A 96 14.49 3.82 -8.14
N ASN A 97 14.47 2.55 -8.52
CA ASN A 97 14.60 2.01 -9.88
C ASN A 97 13.83 0.69 -10.00
N ILE A 98 13.67 0.19 -11.23
CA ILE A 98 12.89 -1.01 -11.55
C ILE A 98 13.39 -2.25 -10.80
N ASP A 99 14.70 -2.54 -10.86
CA ASP A 99 15.27 -3.75 -10.26
C ASP A 99 15.03 -3.78 -8.74
N GLN A 100 15.25 -2.63 -8.08
CA GLN A 100 15.02 -2.49 -6.65
C GLN A 100 13.54 -2.59 -6.29
N ALA A 101 12.66 -2.01 -7.09
CA ALA A 101 11.22 -2.08 -6.89
C ALA A 101 10.72 -3.53 -7.00
N LEU A 102 11.11 -4.25 -8.05
CA LEU A 102 10.77 -5.66 -8.24
C LEU A 102 11.29 -6.53 -7.09
N PHE A 103 12.55 -6.34 -6.71
CA PHE A 103 13.17 -7.08 -5.60
C PHE A 103 12.43 -6.85 -4.28
N ASN A 104 12.17 -5.59 -3.91
CA ASN A 104 11.53 -5.25 -2.65
C ASN A 104 10.04 -5.61 -2.63
N ALA A 105 9.32 -5.42 -3.73
CA ALA A 105 7.92 -5.86 -3.83
C ALA A 105 7.81 -7.39 -3.71
N THR A 106 8.73 -8.13 -4.33
CA THR A 106 8.81 -9.59 -4.18
C THR A 106 8.99 -9.99 -2.71
N ARG A 107 9.87 -9.32 -1.97
CA ARG A 107 10.06 -9.56 -0.53
C ARG A 107 8.78 -9.28 0.28
N LEU A 108 8.09 -8.17 0.02
CA LEU A 108 6.83 -7.87 0.69
C LEU A 108 5.76 -8.94 0.43
N MET A 109 5.70 -9.47 -0.79
CA MET A 109 4.74 -10.52 -1.15
C MET A 109 5.14 -11.89 -0.58
N GLN A 110 6.39 -12.30 -0.71
CA GLN A 110 6.85 -13.64 -0.33
C GLN A 110 7.10 -13.77 1.17
N GLU A 111 7.74 -12.78 1.79
CA GLU A 111 8.09 -12.80 3.21
C GLU A 111 7.02 -12.16 4.08
N GLY A 112 6.42 -11.06 3.59
CA GLY A 112 5.40 -10.28 4.31
C GLY A 112 3.96 -10.75 4.07
N GLY A 113 3.70 -11.55 3.04
CA GLY A 113 2.36 -12.01 2.67
C GLY A 113 1.47 -10.92 2.06
N ALA A 114 2.04 -9.84 1.52
CA ALA A 114 1.31 -8.80 0.82
C ALA A 114 0.62 -9.39 -0.44
N GLN A 115 -0.60 -8.96 -0.71
CA GLN A 115 -1.35 -9.32 -1.92
C GLN A 115 -1.34 -8.16 -2.94
N MET A 116 -1.01 -6.96 -2.50
CA MET A 116 -0.81 -5.76 -3.31
C MET A 116 0.22 -4.88 -2.60
N VAL A 117 1.03 -4.18 -3.36
CA VAL A 117 1.96 -3.18 -2.81
C VAL A 117 1.49 -1.77 -3.14
N LYS A 118 1.82 -0.80 -2.25
CA LYS A 118 1.54 0.62 -2.50
C LYS A 118 2.85 1.40 -2.53
N LEU A 119 2.96 2.37 -3.42
CA LEU A 119 4.10 3.27 -3.51
C LEU A 119 3.63 4.71 -3.78
N GLU A 120 4.43 5.69 -3.36
CA GLU A 120 4.17 7.08 -3.65
C GLU A 120 4.70 7.43 -5.04
N ALA A 121 3.78 7.80 -5.93
CA ALA A 121 4.07 7.98 -7.34
C ALA A 121 4.08 9.44 -7.78
N THR A 122 4.89 9.67 -8.80
CA THR A 122 4.87 10.82 -9.71
C THR A 122 4.96 10.23 -11.12
N GLU A 123 4.95 11.08 -12.14
CA GLU A 123 5.25 10.65 -13.51
C GLU A 123 6.53 9.78 -13.60
N ARG A 124 7.54 10.09 -12.79
CA ARG A 124 8.81 9.33 -12.75
C ARG A 124 8.64 7.86 -12.37
N GLN A 125 7.66 7.51 -11.54
CA GLN A 125 7.42 6.12 -11.13
C GLN A 125 6.49 5.36 -12.08
N SER A 126 5.96 5.99 -13.12
CA SER A 126 5.03 5.35 -14.08
C SER A 126 5.63 4.11 -14.74
N GLU A 127 6.89 4.16 -15.17
CA GLU A 127 7.61 3.03 -15.75
C GLU A 127 7.82 1.90 -14.73
N ILE A 128 8.15 2.23 -13.49
CA ILE A 128 8.29 1.26 -12.40
C ILE A 128 6.96 0.52 -12.15
N VAL A 129 5.86 1.26 -12.06
CA VAL A 129 4.52 0.70 -11.87
C VAL A 129 4.12 -0.19 -13.04
N ALA A 130 4.40 0.24 -14.27
CA ALA A 130 4.13 -0.54 -15.47
C ALA A 130 4.88 -1.86 -15.48
N GLU A 131 6.18 -1.85 -15.16
CA GLU A 131 7.01 -3.05 -15.13
C GLU A 131 6.61 -4.01 -14.01
N MET A 132 6.36 -3.50 -12.80
CA MET A 132 5.83 -4.31 -11.69
C MET A 132 4.52 -5.00 -12.07
N SER A 133 3.59 -4.25 -12.70
CA SER A 133 2.31 -4.79 -13.16
C SER A 133 2.48 -5.84 -14.26
N ALA A 134 3.42 -5.64 -15.19
CA ALA A 134 3.74 -6.60 -16.25
C ALA A 134 4.33 -7.91 -15.68
N CYS A 135 5.06 -7.82 -14.56
CA CYS A 135 5.56 -8.97 -13.81
C CYS A 135 4.50 -9.65 -12.92
N GLY A 136 3.25 -9.16 -12.92
CA GLY A 136 2.15 -9.74 -12.15
C GLY A 136 2.03 -9.27 -10.71
N ILE A 137 2.73 -8.20 -10.34
CA ILE A 137 2.66 -7.58 -9.01
C ILE A 137 1.52 -6.55 -9.02
N PRO A 138 0.45 -6.71 -8.23
CA PRO A 138 -0.58 -5.69 -8.09
C PRO A 138 -0.03 -4.44 -7.39
N VAL A 139 -0.24 -3.26 -7.99
CA VAL A 139 0.29 -1.99 -7.48
C VAL A 139 -0.83 -0.98 -7.25
N CYS A 140 -0.78 -0.30 -6.11
CA CYS A 140 -1.58 0.88 -5.79
C CYS A 140 -0.68 2.11 -5.81
N ALA A 141 -0.90 3.03 -6.73
CA ALA A 141 -0.15 4.28 -6.81
C ALA A 141 -0.81 5.36 -5.91
N HIS A 142 -0.02 5.94 -5.00
CA HIS A 142 -0.45 7.05 -4.13
C HIS A 142 0.01 8.38 -4.73
N LEU A 143 -0.96 9.21 -5.06
CA LEU A 143 -0.77 10.53 -5.65
C LEU A 143 -1.17 11.65 -4.67
N GLY A 144 -0.80 12.88 -4.97
CA GLY A 144 -1.14 14.05 -4.16
C GLY A 144 -0.19 14.27 -2.98
N LEU A 145 -0.71 14.31 -1.76
CA LEU A 145 0.12 14.44 -0.56
C LEU A 145 0.84 13.12 -0.27
N ARG A 146 2.15 13.15 -0.36
CA ARG A 146 3.03 11.99 -0.20
C ARG A 146 3.89 12.16 1.04
N PRO A 147 3.61 11.41 2.14
CA PRO A 147 4.36 11.49 3.39
C PRO A 147 5.87 11.26 3.26
N GLN A 148 6.31 10.40 2.36
CA GLN A 148 7.73 10.14 2.10
C GLN A 148 8.46 11.37 1.50
N TYR A 149 7.72 12.32 0.93
CA TYR A 149 8.25 13.57 0.37
C TYR A 149 8.24 14.75 1.35
N ILE A 150 7.99 14.50 2.64
CA ILE A 150 7.79 15.55 3.65
C ILE A 150 8.92 16.58 3.69
N HIS A 151 10.18 16.14 3.57
CA HIS A 151 11.33 17.04 3.56
C HIS A 151 11.41 17.88 2.30
N LYS A 152 10.99 17.33 1.14
CA LYS A 152 10.94 18.08 -0.13
C LYS A 152 9.77 19.06 -0.14
N LEU A 153 8.62 18.69 0.41
CA LEU A 153 7.41 19.49 0.44
C LEU A 153 7.40 20.54 1.58
N GLY A 154 8.30 20.41 2.55
CA GLY A 154 8.36 21.31 3.70
C GLY A 154 7.21 21.13 4.69
N GLY A 155 6.59 19.94 4.73
CA GLY A 155 5.51 19.58 5.64
C GLY A 155 4.31 18.92 4.94
N TYR A 156 3.25 18.64 5.73
CA TYR A 156 1.99 18.04 5.25
C TYR A 156 1.05 19.08 4.64
N GLN A 157 1.41 19.61 3.48
CA GLN A 157 0.62 20.63 2.78
C GLN A 157 -0.29 19.97 1.75
N ARG A 158 -1.54 20.48 1.60
CA ARG A 158 -2.44 20.05 0.54
C ARG A 158 -1.79 20.28 -0.82
N GLN A 159 -1.87 19.27 -1.67
CA GLN A 159 -1.42 19.33 -3.05
C GLN A 159 -2.60 19.61 -4.00
N GLY A 160 -2.33 20.11 -5.22
CA GLY A 160 -3.38 20.35 -6.21
C GLY A 160 -4.31 21.53 -5.89
N GLN A 161 -3.84 22.54 -5.15
CA GLN A 161 -4.65 23.71 -4.79
C GLN A 161 -4.74 24.78 -5.92
N ASP A 162 -3.80 24.77 -6.83
CA ASP A 162 -3.79 25.60 -8.03
C ASP A 162 -3.86 24.73 -9.29
N SER A 163 -4.17 25.33 -10.43
CA SER A 163 -4.39 24.61 -11.68
C SER A 163 -3.16 23.85 -12.16
N GLU A 164 -1.96 24.40 -11.97
CA GLU A 164 -0.72 23.77 -12.40
C GLU A 164 -0.40 22.53 -11.56
N SER A 165 -0.48 22.64 -10.23
CA SER A 165 -0.24 21.51 -9.33
C SER A 165 -1.32 20.44 -9.44
N ALA A 166 -2.58 20.82 -9.75
CA ALA A 166 -3.66 19.85 -10.00
C ALA A 166 -3.41 19.06 -11.30
N GLU A 167 -2.99 19.73 -12.37
CA GLU A 167 -2.66 19.09 -13.65
C GLU A 167 -1.51 18.10 -13.51
N GLN A 168 -0.45 18.45 -12.76
CA GLN A 168 0.66 17.55 -12.47
C GLN A 168 0.26 16.27 -11.70
N ILE A 169 -0.83 16.29 -10.94
CA ILE A 169 -1.34 15.10 -10.25
C ILE A 169 -2.16 14.21 -11.20
N LEU A 170 -2.79 14.80 -12.22
CA LEU A 170 -3.66 14.11 -13.18
C LEU A 170 -2.93 13.51 -14.38
N GLN A 171 -1.70 13.95 -14.66
CA GLN A 171 -0.82 13.40 -15.70
C GLN A 171 -0.19 12.08 -15.25
#